data_87e31c5549c81e15e9b85fcf716f8782
#
_entry.id   87e31c5549c81e15e9b85fcf716f8782
#
_cell.length_a   1.000
_cell.length_b   1.000
_cell.length_c   1.000
_cell.angle_alpha   90.00
_cell.angle_beta   90.00
_cell.angle_gamma   90.00
#
_symmetry.space_group_name_H-M   'P 1'
#
loop_
_entity.id
_entity.type
_entity.pdbx_description
1 polymer ?
#
loop_
_entity_poly.entity_id
_entity_poly.type
_entity_poly.pdbx_seq_one_letter_code
_entity_poly.pdbx_strand_id
1 'polypeptide(L)'
;MKNKIEFFLLLFFFYISRFIGVKLSSNLGGSLAWVYGLFSKRNLIGMKNLNLVFPEKNLIEKKKILRRMWFHFGRVIGEYPHLHKIKIHKNTNIKIVGIKNLLGPLKKEKNCIYFSAHIGNWELSSHPLTQNGFKINFIYRAFNNKYVDNLLRKIRFKYGVNLIKKGSDGAKECIKALKNKENLGMLIDQKMNDGLPISFFNKLAMTAPAIAKFSLKFK
;
A
#
# COMPACT_ATOMS: atom_id res chain seq x y z
N MET A 1 -12.02 18.84 -16.42
CA MET A 1 -10.73 18.93 -17.11
C MET A 1 -9.55 18.40 -16.27
N LYS A 2 -9.30 18.93 -15.07
CA LYS A 2 -8.17 18.54 -14.21
C LYS A 2 -7.96 17.03 -14.05
N ASN A 3 -8.99 16.27 -13.67
CA ASN A 3 -8.89 14.82 -13.49
C ASN A 3 -8.46 14.05 -14.75
N LYS A 4 -8.86 14.52 -15.94
CA LYS A 4 -8.43 13.90 -17.20
C LYS A 4 -6.95 14.19 -17.47
N ILE A 5 -6.51 15.43 -17.25
CA ILE A 5 -5.09 15.81 -17.43
C ILE A 5 -4.19 14.97 -16.50
N GLU A 6 -4.51 14.91 -15.21
CA GLU A 6 -3.78 14.07 -14.24
C GLU A 6 -3.72 12.60 -14.67
N PHE A 7 -4.84 12.07 -15.17
CA PHE A 7 -4.91 10.70 -15.67
C PHE A 7 -4.01 10.49 -16.88
N PHE A 8 -4.07 11.38 -17.88
CA PHE A 8 -3.25 11.24 -19.08
C PHE A 8 -1.75 11.39 -18.78
N LEU A 9 -1.35 12.28 -17.88
CA LEU A 9 0.04 12.40 -17.42
C LEU A 9 0.52 11.11 -16.75
N LEU A 10 -0.30 10.52 -15.87
CA LEU A 10 0.03 9.25 -15.22
C LEU A 10 0.08 8.10 -16.25
N LEU A 11 -0.85 8.06 -17.19
CA LEU A 11 -0.90 7.03 -18.21
C LEU A 11 0.34 7.11 -19.14
N PHE A 12 0.73 8.32 -19.53
CA PHE A 12 1.94 8.57 -20.32
C PHE A 12 3.20 8.13 -19.55
N PHE A 13 3.30 8.52 -18.28
CA PHE A 13 4.39 8.05 -17.41
C PHE A 13 4.42 6.51 -17.32
N PHE A 14 3.27 5.85 -17.15
CA PHE A 14 3.20 4.39 -17.10
C PHE A 14 3.55 3.74 -18.43
N TYR A 15 3.22 4.39 -19.53
CA TYR A 15 3.60 3.92 -20.86
C TYR A 15 5.12 3.93 -21.03
N ILE A 16 5.78 5.06 -20.76
CA ILE A 16 7.25 5.18 -20.80
C ILE A 16 7.88 4.16 -19.85
N SER A 17 7.38 4.05 -18.62
CA SER A 17 7.89 3.12 -17.62
C SER A 17 7.97 1.68 -18.12
N ARG A 18 6.98 1.23 -18.92
CA ARG A 18 6.98 -0.13 -19.48
C ARG A 18 8.11 -0.40 -20.45
N PHE A 19 8.59 0.61 -21.16
CA PHE A 19 9.70 0.47 -22.10
C PHE A 19 11.06 0.47 -21.41
N ILE A 20 11.25 1.32 -20.43
CA ILE A 20 12.57 1.48 -19.76
C ILE A 20 12.85 0.41 -18.69
N GLY A 21 11.86 -0.43 -18.38
CA GLY A 21 11.98 -1.50 -17.39
C GLY A 21 11.90 -1.04 -15.93
N VAL A 22 11.75 -2.00 -15.02
CA VAL A 22 11.41 -1.73 -13.61
C VAL A 22 12.45 -0.87 -12.87
N LYS A 23 13.74 -1.11 -13.09
CA LYS A 23 14.81 -0.41 -12.37
C LYS A 23 14.88 1.07 -12.74
N LEU A 24 14.84 1.38 -14.03
CA LEU A 24 14.87 2.76 -14.50
C LEU A 24 13.58 3.50 -14.20
N SER A 25 12.41 2.87 -14.37
CA SER A 25 11.14 3.49 -14.03
C SER A 25 10.97 3.75 -12.53
N SER A 26 11.47 2.86 -11.68
CA SER A 26 11.54 3.07 -10.23
C SER A 26 12.36 4.31 -9.88
N ASN A 27 13.57 4.44 -10.45
CA ASN A 27 14.42 5.59 -10.19
C ASN A 27 13.85 6.89 -10.78
N LEU A 28 13.28 6.84 -11.98
CA LEU A 28 12.62 8.00 -12.60
C LEU A 28 11.45 8.49 -11.74
N GLY A 29 10.56 7.57 -11.34
CA GLY A 29 9.46 7.88 -10.44
C GLY A 29 9.94 8.47 -9.11
N GLY A 30 10.99 7.88 -8.52
CA GLY A 30 11.64 8.38 -7.32
C GLY A 30 12.15 9.82 -7.47
N SER A 31 12.87 10.12 -8.56
CA SER A 31 13.42 11.44 -8.83
C SER A 31 12.31 12.48 -9.04
N LEU A 32 11.28 12.16 -9.82
CA LEU A 32 10.12 13.05 -10.03
C LEU A 32 9.40 13.36 -8.72
N ALA A 33 9.15 12.36 -7.90
CA ALA A 33 8.50 12.57 -6.61
C ALA A 33 9.41 13.31 -5.61
N TRP A 34 10.71 13.09 -5.66
CA TRP A 34 11.66 13.85 -4.86
C TRP A 34 11.63 15.35 -5.20
N VAL A 35 11.65 15.70 -6.51
CA VAL A 35 11.51 17.09 -6.97
C VAL A 35 10.17 17.68 -6.52
N TYR A 36 9.06 16.98 -6.76
CA TYR A 36 7.75 17.39 -6.28
C TYR A 36 7.73 17.64 -4.76
N GLY A 37 8.39 16.75 -4.01
CA GLY A 37 8.51 16.82 -2.55
C GLY A 37 9.18 18.09 -2.05
N LEU A 38 10.10 18.71 -2.82
CA LEU A 38 10.76 19.95 -2.41
C LEU A 38 9.76 21.09 -2.19
N PHE A 39 8.68 21.11 -2.96
CA PHE A 39 7.66 22.17 -2.96
C PHE A 39 6.35 21.75 -2.28
N SER A 40 6.26 20.51 -1.78
CA SER A 40 5.02 19.98 -1.25
C SER A 40 4.68 20.54 0.13
N LYS A 41 3.51 21.16 0.28
CA LYS A 41 2.95 21.59 1.58
C LYS A 41 2.76 20.42 2.57
N ARG A 42 2.74 19.17 2.09
CA ARG A 42 2.65 17.96 2.92
C ARG A 42 3.88 17.75 3.80
N ASN A 43 5.00 18.39 3.47
CA ASN A 43 6.20 18.40 4.31
C ASN A 43 5.94 18.97 5.70
N LEU A 44 4.97 19.90 5.87
CA LEU A 44 4.59 20.42 7.17
C LEU A 44 4.05 19.31 8.08
N ILE A 45 3.20 18.42 7.54
CA ILE A 45 2.66 17.29 8.28
C ILE A 45 3.79 16.28 8.61
N GLY A 46 4.63 15.96 7.61
CA GLY A 46 5.76 15.07 7.81
C GLY A 46 6.75 15.60 8.86
N MET A 47 7.07 16.89 8.82
CA MET A 47 7.94 17.54 9.80
C MET A 47 7.34 17.52 11.21
N LYS A 48 6.03 17.81 11.35
CA LYS A 48 5.33 17.70 12.63
C LYS A 48 5.43 16.29 13.21
N ASN A 49 5.21 15.27 12.40
CA ASN A 49 5.32 13.89 12.83
C ASN A 49 6.76 13.53 13.23
N LEU A 50 7.77 13.96 12.46
CA LEU A 50 9.17 13.72 12.79
C LEU A 50 9.60 14.42 14.08
N ASN A 51 9.08 15.62 14.36
CA ASN A 51 9.34 16.32 15.63
C ASN A 51 8.73 15.59 16.84
N LEU A 52 7.60 14.92 16.64
CA LEU A 52 6.95 14.13 17.70
C LEU A 52 7.67 12.81 17.99
N VAL A 53 8.15 12.14 16.94
CA VAL A 53 8.69 10.77 17.03
C VAL A 53 10.20 10.77 17.24
N PHE A 54 10.90 11.74 16.65
CA PHE A 54 12.37 11.90 16.74
C PHE A 54 12.73 13.32 17.17
N PRO A 55 12.38 13.72 18.41
CA PRO A 55 12.69 15.06 18.91
C PRO A 55 14.19 15.34 18.93
N GLU A 56 15.02 14.32 19.15
CA GLU A 56 16.49 14.39 19.22
C GLU A 56 17.15 14.68 17.88
N LYS A 57 16.49 14.43 16.76
CA LYS A 57 17.09 14.69 15.43
C LYS A 57 17.06 16.15 15.07
N ASN A 58 18.16 16.63 14.50
CA ASN A 58 18.24 17.99 13.98
C ASN A 58 17.41 18.21 12.70
N LEU A 59 17.26 19.47 12.29
CA LEU A 59 16.45 19.86 11.13
C LEU A 59 16.98 19.25 9.82
N ILE A 60 18.28 19.15 9.66
CA ILE A 60 18.92 18.62 8.44
C ILE A 60 18.58 17.13 8.29
N GLU A 61 18.68 16.36 9.37
CA GLU A 61 18.34 14.94 9.39
C GLU A 61 16.85 14.72 9.06
N LYS A 62 15.95 15.51 9.68
CA LYS A 62 14.52 15.43 9.42
C LYS A 62 14.17 15.75 7.98
N LYS A 63 14.78 16.79 7.39
CA LYS A 63 14.66 17.10 5.95
C LYS A 63 15.18 15.96 5.06
N LYS A 64 16.28 15.31 5.44
CA LYS A 64 16.82 14.14 4.71
C LYS A 64 15.84 12.97 4.74
N ILE A 65 15.18 12.69 5.87
CA ILE A 65 14.15 11.66 5.99
C ILE A 65 12.98 11.97 5.07
N LEU A 66 12.45 13.21 5.06
CA LEU A 66 11.35 13.61 4.18
C LEU A 66 11.71 13.46 2.69
N ARG A 67 12.90 13.86 2.30
CA ARG A 67 13.37 13.70 0.91
C ARG A 67 13.43 12.23 0.50
N ARG A 68 13.96 11.37 1.36
CA ARG A 68 14.00 9.91 1.14
C ARG A 68 12.61 9.30 1.08
N MET A 69 11.68 9.77 1.90
CA MET A 69 10.28 9.35 1.87
C MET A 69 9.64 9.67 0.51
N TRP A 70 9.81 10.89 -0.02
CA TRP A 70 9.29 11.26 -1.34
C TRP A 70 9.90 10.41 -2.45
N PHE A 71 11.23 10.26 -2.43
CA PHE A 71 11.93 9.41 -3.41
C PHE A 71 11.39 7.98 -3.38
N HIS A 72 11.25 7.41 -2.18
CA HIS A 72 10.72 6.07 -2.01
C HIS A 72 9.27 5.94 -2.51
N PHE A 73 8.42 6.89 -2.16
CA PHE A 73 7.03 6.92 -2.64
C PHE A 73 6.96 6.94 -4.17
N GLY A 74 7.78 7.78 -4.80
CA GLY A 74 7.86 7.83 -6.27
C GLY A 74 8.37 6.54 -6.90
N ARG A 75 9.29 5.82 -6.23
CA ARG A 75 9.73 4.50 -6.68
C ARG A 75 8.58 3.51 -6.73
N VAL A 76 7.76 3.45 -5.70
CA VAL A 76 6.57 2.58 -5.67
C VAL A 76 5.66 2.89 -6.87
N ILE A 77 5.41 4.17 -7.16
CA ILE A 77 4.60 4.58 -8.32
C ILE A 77 5.27 4.17 -9.64
N GLY A 78 6.59 4.33 -9.77
CA GLY A 78 7.34 3.91 -10.95
C GLY A 78 7.31 2.39 -11.18
N GLU A 79 7.17 1.61 -10.11
CA GLU A 79 7.10 0.15 -10.16
C GLU A 79 5.70 -0.38 -10.52
N TYR A 80 4.63 0.42 -10.38
CA TYR A 80 3.25 0.00 -10.63
C TYR A 80 3.00 -0.67 -12.00
N PRO A 81 3.53 -0.15 -13.13
CA PRO A 81 3.33 -0.79 -14.43
C PRO A 81 3.92 -2.18 -14.56
N HIS A 82 4.81 -2.56 -13.64
CA HIS A 82 5.57 -3.81 -13.64
C HIS A 82 5.09 -4.82 -12.59
N LEU A 83 4.24 -4.43 -11.62
CA LEU A 83 3.84 -5.28 -10.49
C LEU A 83 3.40 -6.70 -10.92
N HIS A 84 2.61 -6.81 -11.99
CA HIS A 84 2.13 -8.10 -12.49
C HIS A 84 3.24 -9.00 -13.08
N LYS A 85 4.40 -8.42 -13.44
CA LYS A 85 5.57 -9.12 -13.98
C LYS A 85 6.58 -9.53 -12.91
N ILE A 86 6.52 -8.93 -11.72
CA ILE A 86 7.45 -9.21 -10.64
C ILE A 86 7.16 -10.61 -10.08
N LYS A 87 8.10 -11.53 -10.26
CA LYS A 87 8.02 -12.91 -9.71
C LYS A 87 8.85 -13.00 -8.44
N ILE A 88 8.19 -13.31 -7.30
CA ILE A 88 8.86 -13.35 -5.99
C ILE A 88 9.58 -14.67 -5.71
N HIS A 89 9.35 -15.72 -6.53
CA HIS A 89 9.91 -17.06 -6.33
C HIS A 89 11.09 -17.39 -7.24
N LYS A 90 11.35 -16.59 -8.28
CA LYS A 90 12.40 -16.87 -9.26
C LYS A 90 13.18 -15.60 -9.60
N ASN A 91 14.51 -15.69 -9.54
CA ASN A 91 15.47 -14.69 -10.04
C ASN A 91 15.17 -13.24 -9.65
N THR A 92 14.73 -13.00 -8.43
CA THR A 92 14.43 -11.67 -7.92
C THR A 92 15.31 -11.33 -6.73
N ASN A 93 15.60 -10.06 -6.57
CA ASN A 93 16.25 -9.54 -5.36
C ASN A 93 15.28 -9.51 -4.15
N ILE A 94 14.19 -10.29 -4.20
CA ILE A 94 13.18 -10.37 -3.16
C ILE A 94 13.37 -11.67 -2.37
N LYS A 95 13.73 -11.53 -1.11
CA LYS A 95 13.81 -12.65 -0.16
C LYS A 95 12.55 -12.69 0.69
N ILE A 96 11.88 -13.84 0.72
CA ILE A 96 10.72 -14.06 1.59
C ILE A 96 11.18 -14.91 2.78
N VAL A 97 10.99 -14.37 3.97
CA VAL A 97 11.27 -15.07 5.23
C VAL A 97 9.95 -15.43 5.89
N GLY A 98 9.83 -16.67 6.41
CA GLY A 98 8.63 -17.10 7.13
C GLY A 98 7.41 -17.42 6.25
N ILE A 99 7.58 -17.72 4.97
CA ILE A 99 6.48 -18.04 4.03
C ILE A 99 5.56 -19.15 4.55
N LYS A 100 6.07 -20.10 5.32
CA LYS A 100 5.29 -21.18 5.94
C LYS A 100 4.20 -20.65 6.88
N ASN A 101 4.47 -19.56 7.61
CA ASN A 101 3.51 -18.93 8.53
C ASN A 101 2.36 -18.27 7.76
N LEU A 102 2.65 -17.77 6.55
CA LEU A 102 1.65 -17.18 5.67
C LEU A 102 0.77 -18.24 5.00
N LEU A 103 1.38 -19.28 4.46
CA LEU A 103 0.69 -20.30 3.65
C LEU A 103 0.14 -21.46 4.49
N GLY A 104 0.67 -21.70 5.69
CA GLY A 104 0.28 -22.83 6.55
C GLY A 104 -1.21 -22.88 6.85
N PRO A 105 -1.84 -21.79 7.32
CA PRO A 105 -3.28 -21.76 7.56
C PRO A 105 -4.11 -22.02 6.29
N LEU A 106 -3.68 -21.44 5.14
CA LEU A 106 -4.38 -21.57 3.87
C LEU A 106 -4.38 -22.99 3.33
N LYS A 107 -3.27 -23.72 3.49
CA LYS A 107 -3.19 -25.14 3.12
C LYS A 107 -4.10 -26.03 3.96
N LYS A 108 -4.56 -25.55 5.12
CA LYS A 108 -5.55 -26.21 5.99
C LYS A 108 -6.97 -25.70 5.73
N GLU A 109 -7.20 -25.06 4.57
CA GLU A 109 -8.49 -24.50 4.15
C GLU A 109 -9.07 -23.44 5.09
N LYS A 110 -8.19 -22.78 5.87
CA LYS A 110 -8.57 -21.69 6.75
C LYS A 110 -8.42 -20.38 6.01
N ASN A 111 -9.44 -19.53 6.04
CA ASN A 111 -9.31 -18.15 5.59
C ASN A 111 -8.55 -17.32 6.64
N CYS A 112 -7.91 -16.26 6.17
CA CYS A 112 -7.05 -15.42 7.02
C CYS A 112 -7.31 -13.94 6.79
N ILE A 113 -7.07 -13.17 7.83
CA ILE A 113 -6.98 -11.71 7.75
C ILE A 113 -5.50 -11.33 7.80
N TYR A 114 -5.01 -10.79 6.70
CA TYR A 114 -3.64 -10.32 6.58
C TYR A 114 -3.55 -8.83 6.81
N PHE A 115 -2.52 -8.39 7.49
CA PHE A 115 -2.26 -6.97 7.64
C PHE A 115 -0.81 -6.64 7.30
N SER A 116 -0.62 -5.42 6.83
CA SER A 116 0.68 -4.87 6.47
C SER A 116 0.67 -3.35 6.74
N ALA A 117 1.77 -2.70 6.39
CA ALA A 117 1.94 -1.27 6.52
C ALA A 117 2.47 -0.67 5.21
N HIS A 118 2.41 0.67 5.06
CA HIS A 118 2.99 1.41 3.93
C HIS A 118 4.54 1.47 4.05
N ILE A 119 5.17 0.31 4.18
CA ILE A 119 6.62 0.12 4.31
C ILE A 119 7.13 -0.58 3.05
N GLY A 120 8.28 -0.14 2.55
CA GLY A 120 8.83 -0.70 1.32
C GLY A 120 7.85 -0.54 0.13
N ASN A 121 7.88 -1.44 -0.83
CA ASN A 121 6.83 -1.51 -1.83
C ASN A 121 5.67 -2.36 -1.29
N TRP A 122 4.74 -1.71 -0.58
CA TRP A 122 3.57 -2.36 0.02
C TRP A 122 2.65 -3.04 -0.99
N GLU A 123 2.69 -2.67 -2.27
CA GLU A 123 1.92 -3.33 -3.32
C GLU A 123 2.36 -4.78 -3.53
N LEU A 124 3.61 -5.11 -3.22
CA LEU A 124 4.14 -6.47 -3.29
C LEU A 124 3.70 -7.36 -2.12
N SER A 125 3.10 -6.80 -1.08
CA SER A 125 2.66 -7.58 0.11
C SER A 125 1.64 -8.66 -0.21
N SER A 126 0.88 -8.53 -1.29
CA SER A 126 -0.07 -9.53 -1.78
C SER A 126 0.55 -10.67 -2.60
N HIS A 127 1.74 -10.45 -3.19
CA HIS A 127 2.37 -11.40 -4.12
C HIS A 127 2.66 -12.78 -3.51
N PRO A 128 3.08 -12.90 -2.24
CA PRO A 128 3.24 -14.21 -1.61
C PRO A 128 1.97 -15.05 -1.59
N LEU A 129 0.80 -14.44 -1.55
CA LEU A 129 -0.49 -15.11 -1.61
C LEU A 129 -0.88 -15.39 -3.06
N THR A 130 -0.96 -14.35 -3.88
CA THR A 130 -1.49 -14.46 -5.23
C THR A 130 -0.63 -15.33 -6.15
N GLN A 131 0.69 -15.32 -5.98
CA GLN A 131 1.59 -16.19 -6.77
C GLN A 131 1.65 -17.64 -6.26
N ASN A 132 1.03 -17.94 -5.12
CA ASN A 132 0.76 -19.29 -4.65
C ASN A 132 -0.69 -19.74 -4.91
N GLY A 133 -1.44 -19.02 -5.77
CA GLY A 133 -2.79 -19.38 -6.19
C GLY A 133 -3.91 -18.95 -5.24
N PHE A 134 -3.62 -18.21 -4.17
CA PHE A 134 -4.64 -17.75 -3.23
C PHE A 134 -5.18 -16.38 -3.63
N LYS A 135 -6.50 -16.24 -3.68
CA LYS A 135 -7.18 -14.96 -3.88
C LYS A 135 -7.19 -14.17 -2.58
N ILE A 136 -7.11 -12.84 -2.70
CA ILE A 136 -7.17 -11.93 -1.57
C ILE A 136 -7.99 -10.68 -1.91
N ASN A 137 -8.83 -10.25 -0.97
CA ASN A 137 -9.60 -9.02 -1.05
C ASN A 137 -8.89 -7.95 -0.20
N PHE A 138 -8.33 -6.92 -0.82
CA PHE A 138 -7.68 -5.82 -0.11
C PHE A 138 -8.64 -4.66 0.11
N ILE A 139 -8.70 -4.19 1.36
CA ILE A 139 -9.43 -2.97 1.70
C ILE A 139 -8.59 -1.78 1.26
N TYR A 140 -9.18 -0.87 0.47
CA TYR A 140 -8.49 0.31 -0.01
C TYR A 140 -9.37 1.56 0.06
N ARG A 141 -8.72 2.72 0.09
CA ARG A 141 -9.38 4.00 -0.12
C ARG A 141 -9.35 4.34 -1.61
N ALA A 142 -10.51 4.53 -2.22
CA ALA A 142 -10.62 4.94 -3.62
C ALA A 142 -9.94 6.31 -3.84
N PHE A 143 -9.28 6.46 -4.96
CA PHE A 143 -8.68 7.73 -5.35
C PHE A 143 -9.77 8.73 -5.74
N ASN A 144 -9.55 10.01 -5.44
CA ASN A 144 -10.49 11.08 -5.79
C ASN A 144 -10.68 11.19 -7.31
N ASN A 145 -9.63 10.91 -8.09
CA ASN A 145 -9.67 10.85 -9.54
C ASN A 145 -10.15 9.46 -9.99
N LYS A 146 -11.39 9.36 -10.45
CA LYS A 146 -12.02 8.09 -10.88
C LYS A 146 -11.26 7.36 -12.00
N TYR A 147 -10.62 8.10 -12.90
CA TYR A 147 -9.83 7.50 -13.99
C TYR A 147 -8.57 6.82 -13.46
N VAL A 148 -7.88 7.48 -12.53
CA VAL A 148 -6.71 6.93 -11.83
C VAL A 148 -7.12 5.72 -10.99
N ASP A 149 -8.22 5.82 -10.25
CA ASP A 149 -8.75 4.71 -9.43
C ASP A 149 -8.99 3.47 -10.29
N ASN A 150 -9.69 3.62 -11.42
CA ASN A 150 -9.97 2.51 -12.34
C ASN A 150 -8.70 1.91 -12.94
N LEU A 151 -7.72 2.73 -13.30
CA LEU A 151 -6.43 2.25 -13.83
C LEU A 151 -5.70 1.39 -12.80
N LEU A 152 -5.56 1.87 -11.57
CA LEU A 152 -4.84 1.16 -10.51
C LEU A 152 -5.57 -0.11 -10.06
N ARG A 153 -6.91 -0.08 -10.03
CA ARG A 153 -7.73 -1.28 -9.80
C ARG A 153 -7.47 -2.36 -10.86
N LYS A 154 -7.49 -1.99 -12.14
CA LYS A 154 -7.18 -2.91 -13.24
C LYS A 154 -5.78 -3.51 -13.12
N ILE A 155 -4.79 -2.71 -12.70
CA ILE A 155 -3.43 -3.21 -12.48
C ILE A 155 -3.39 -4.22 -11.34
N ARG A 156 -4.02 -3.94 -10.20
CA ARG A 156 -4.06 -4.85 -9.05
C ARG A 156 -4.80 -6.14 -9.37
N PHE A 157 -5.90 -6.05 -10.11
CA PHE A 157 -6.63 -7.23 -10.56
C PHE A 157 -5.79 -8.19 -11.41
N LYS A 158 -4.86 -7.67 -12.23
CA LYS A 158 -3.97 -8.48 -13.07
C LYS A 158 -3.05 -9.42 -12.31
N TYR A 159 -2.74 -9.13 -11.04
CA TYR A 159 -1.93 -10.01 -10.19
C TYR A 159 -2.73 -10.65 -9.04
N GLY A 160 -4.04 -10.76 -9.21
CA GLY A 160 -4.90 -11.59 -8.36
C GLY A 160 -5.42 -10.89 -7.11
N VAL A 161 -5.40 -9.55 -7.05
CA VAL A 161 -5.94 -8.78 -5.94
C VAL A 161 -7.31 -8.22 -6.29
N ASN A 162 -8.33 -8.61 -5.53
CA ASN A 162 -9.62 -7.96 -5.50
C ASN A 162 -9.59 -6.77 -4.53
N LEU A 163 -10.41 -5.76 -4.78
CA LEU A 163 -10.42 -4.54 -3.99
C LEU A 163 -11.81 -4.26 -3.42
N ILE A 164 -11.87 -4.13 -2.10
CA ILE A 164 -13.05 -3.69 -1.37
C ILE A 164 -12.85 -2.22 -0.96
N LYS A 165 -13.76 -1.35 -1.38
CA LYS A 165 -13.70 0.08 -1.07
C LYS A 165 -14.00 0.33 0.40
N LYS A 166 -13.16 1.12 1.09
CA LYS A 166 -13.39 1.54 2.48
C LYS A 166 -14.73 2.30 2.62
N GLY A 167 -15.50 1.97 3.64
CA GLY A 167 -16.80 2.56 3.96
C GLY A 167 -17.76 1.54 4.55
N SER A 168 -19.00 1.97 4.83
CA SER A 168 -20.05 1.11 5.39
C SER A 168 -20.36 -0.10 4.50
N ASP A 169 -20.50 0.13 3.20
CA ASP A 169 -20.78 -0.96 2.24
C ASP A 169 -19.55 -1.89 2.09
N GLY A 170 -18.34 -1.34 2.08
CA GLY A 170 -17.14 -2.17 2.10
C GLY A 170 -17.02 -3.01 3.35
N ALA A 171 -17.48 -2.54 4.51
CA ALA A 171 -17.52 -3.36 5.72
C ALA A 171 -18.48 -4.57 5.58
N LYS A 172 -19.64 -4.37 4.93
CA LYS A 172 -20.58 -5.47 4.60
C LYS A 172 -19.94 -6.46 3.63
N GLU A 173 -19.23 -5.97 2.59
CA GLU A 173 -18.50 -6.81 1.65
C GLU A 173 -17.39 -7.62 2.35
N CYS A 174 -16.64 -7.04 3.27
CA CYS A 174 -15.65 -7.74 4.08
C CYS A 174 -16.27 -8.87 4.91
N ILE A 175 -17.43 -8.61 5.55
CA ILE A 175 -18.16 -9.62 6.31
C ILE A 175 -18.62 -10.76 5.40
N LYS A 176 -19.14 -10.43 4.21
CA LYS A 176 -19.54 -11.42 3.21
C LYS A 176 -18.36 -12.28 2.76
N ALA A 177 -17.22 -11.65 2.43
CA ALA A 177 -16.00 -12.34 2.04
C ALA A 177 -15.53 -13.32 3.13
N LEU A 178 -15.49 -12.88 4.39
CA LEU A 178 -15.09 -13.74 5.52
C LEU A 178 -16.08 -14.91 5.74
N LYS A 179 -17.39 -14.68 5.60
CA LYS A 179 -18.41 -15.77 5.65
C LYS A 179 -18.21 -16.78 4.53
N ASN A 180 -17.80 -16.32 3.34
CA ASN A 180 -17.48 -17.16 2.18
C ASN A 180 -16.09 -17.80 2.28
N LYS A 181 -15.42 -17.73 3.44
CA LYS A 181 -14.06 -18.24 3.65
C LYS A 181 -13.01 -17.63 2.71
N GLU A 182 -13.22 -16.39 2.29
CA GLU A 182 -12.24 -15.63 1.49
C GLU A 182 -11.23 -14.91 2.39
N ASN A 183 -10.05 -14.63 1.85
CA ASN A 183 -9.00 -13.91 2.56
C ASN A 183 -9.19 -12.40 2.47
N LEU A 184 -8.92 -11.69 3.57
CA LEU A 184 -8.86 -10.24 3.61
C LEU A 184 -7.44 -9.75 3.81
N GLY A 185 -7.12 -8.61 3.19
CA GLY A 185 -5.88 -7.87 3.40
C GLY A 185 -6.15 -6.40 3.70
N MET A 186 -5.35 -5.81 4.57
CA MET A 186 -5.45 -4.38 4.87
C MET A 186 -4.12 -3.78 5.32
N LEU A 187 -3.91 -2.50 4.97
CA LEU A 187 -2.84 -1.69 5.53
C LEU A 187 -3.41 -0.93 6.73
N ILE A 188 -2.79 -1.11 7.90
CA ILE A 188 -3.37 -0.67 9.17
C ILE A 188 -2.68 0.54 9.80
N ASP A 189 -1.67 1.08 9.16
CA ASP A 189 -0.77 2.12 9.67
C ASP A 189 -1.22 3.56 9.36
N GLN A 190 -2.38 3.75 8.74
CA GLN A 190 -2.89 5.08 8.46
C GLN A 190 -3.86 5.57 9.55
N LYS A 191 -3.75 6.87 9.87
CA LYS A 191 -4.67 7.55 10.77
C LYS A 191 -6.13 7.37 10.33
N MET A 192 -7.00 7.08 11.28
CA MET A 192 -8.46 7.09 11.13
C MET A 192 -9.07 8.08 12.13
N ASN A 193 -9.79 9.11 11.65
CA ASN A 193 -10.32 10.14 12.54
C ASN A 193 -11.25 9.58 13.64
N ASP A 194 -12.08 8.60 13.28
CA ASP A 194 -13.01 7.89 14.18
C ASP A 194 -12.42 6.59 14.71
N GLY A 195 -11.09 6.51 14.79
CA GLY A 195 -10.35 5.36 15.28
C GLY A 195 -10.26 5.31 16.80
N LEU A 196 -9.57 4.29 17.29
CA LEU A 196 -9.22 4.17 18.71
C LEU A 196 -7.87 4.83 18.99
N PRO A 197 -7.72 5.54 20.13
CA PRO A 197 -6.45 6.11 20.55
C PRO A 197 -5.52 5.01 21.07
N ILE A 198 -4.60 4.55 20.23
CA ILE A 198 -3.61 3.52 20.56
C ILE A 198 -2.24 4.16 20.76
N SER A 199 -1.48 3.74 21.75
CA SER A 199 -0.12 4.21 21.97
C SER A 199 0.80 3.77 20.83
N PHE A 200 1.45 4.74 20.18
CA PHE A 200 2.43 4.54 19.13
C PHE A 200 3.55 5.57 19.28
N PHE A 201 4.79 5.14 19.44
CA PHE A 201 5.93 6.00 19.84
C PHE A 201 5.61 6.88 21.07
N ASN A 202 5.02 6.29 22.10
CA ASN A 202 4.60 6.97 23.33
C ASN A 202 3.64 8.15 23.12
N LYS A 203 2.92 8.18 22.00
CA LYS A 203 1.89 9.16 21.67
C LYS A 203 0.61 8.43 21.25
N LEU A 204 -0.54 9.05 21.54
CA LEU A 204 -1.82 8.48 21.09
C LEU A 204 -2.00 8.69 19.58
N ALA A 205 -2.15 7.60 18.85
CA ALA A 205 -2.43 7.57 17.43
C ALA A 205 -3.83 7.01 17.17
N MET A 206 -4.66 7.75 16.47
CA MET A 206 -6.02 7.35 16.11
C MET A 206 -5.95 6.21 15.06
N THR A 207 -6.19 4.99 15.50
CA THR A 207 -5.96 3.73 14.76
C THR A 207 -7.27 3.06 14.36
N ALA A 208 -7.34 2.53 13.13
CA ALA A 208 -8.52 1.85 12.63
C ALA A 208 -8.77 0.51 13.37
N PRO A 209 -9.94 0.29 14.02
CA PRO A 209 -10.22 -0.92 14.77
C PRO A 209 -10.69 -2.10 13.91
N ALA A 210 -10.80 -1.95 12.59
CA ALA A 210 -11.46 -2.92 11.72
C ALA A 210 -10.86 -4.32 11.82
N ILE A 211 -9.51 -4.43 11.81
CA ILE A 211 -8.85 -5.74 11.90
C ILE A 211 -9.21 -6.47 13.20
N ALA A 212 -9.16 -5.79 14.34
CA ALA A 212 -9.50 -6.37 15.63
C ALA A 212 -10.98 -6.81 15.67
N LYS A 213 -11.89 -5.96 15.19
CA LYS A 213 -13.32 -6.27 15.13
C LYS A 213 -13.61 -7.50 14.25
N PHE A 214 -12.98 -7.61 13.09
CA PHE A 214 -13.14 -8.78 12.23
C PHE A 214 -12.54 -10.04 12.86
N SER A 215 -11.33 -9.94 13.43
CA SER A 215 -10.69 -11.08 14.08
C SER A 215 -11.50 -11.63 15.28
N LEU A 216 -12.09 -10.73 16.08
CA LEU A 216 -12.95 -11.15 17.19
C LEU A 216 -14.27 -11.78 16.73
N LYS A 217 -14.81 -11.34 15.60
CA LYS A 217 -16.10 -11.82 15.08
C LYS A 217 -16.00 -13.16 14.34
N PHE A 218 -14.85 -13.45 13.74
CA PHE A 218 -14.63 -14.62 12.88
C PHE A 218 -13.54 -15.57 13.43
N LYS A 219 -13.47 -15.68 14.75
CA LYS A 219 -12.62 -16.66 15.45
C LYS A 219 -13.00 -18.09 15.11
#